data_01bd9dc05588ecb651bfc423947fe9e4
#
_entry.id   01bd9dc05588ecb651bfc423947fe9e4
#
_cell.length_a   1.000
_cell.length_b   1.000
_cell.length_c   1.000
_cell.angle_alpha   90.00
_cell.angle_beta   90.00
_cell.angle_gamma   90.00
#
_symmetry.space_group_name_H-M   'P 1'
#
loop_
_entity.id
_entity.type
_entity.pdbx_description
1 polymer ?
#
loop_
_entity_poly.entity_id
_entity_poly.type
_entity_poly.pdbx_seq_one_letter_code
_entity_poly.pdbx_strand_id
1 'polypeptide(L)'
;MFKIPPILSADELLDKAFGRAKKIRSRDKKEKTINKISTVKQLLNNTLQKYVKAFPSFDNLHRFHYELIDLLVGVDKLKKSLASLDWARKKISRIAANGIKKAKREDADYKKIIAEVYGRISSIVYEINPHLTFLEEARQKIKTLPYIDVNAPTVIIAGYPNVGKSSLLKILSSAKPEIASYPFTTKGLIVGHVVIEEGYEKRKIQMVEAPGLLDRPDEERNEIERQGIIALRYLPDLIVFIVDASMHCGYTMDKQMKLLEELRREFDVDMIVVENKVDISGGKTDFMKISCSTGEGIEELKREIMKRLL
;
A
#
# COMPACT_ATOMS: atom_id res chain seq x y z
N MET A 1 7.06 -0.41 4.63
CA MET A 1 5.98 0.30 3.97
C MET A 1 6.32 1.79 3.81
N PHE A 2 5.61 2.54 2.96
CA PHE A 2 5.97 3.91 2.55
C PHE A 2 6.07 4.89 3.74
N LYS A 3 7.25 5.50 3.94
CA LYS A 3 7.48 6.51 4.99
C LYS A 3 7.21 7.91 4.46
N ILE A 4 5.94 8.23 4.20
CA ILE A 4 5.52 9.54 3.70
C ILE A 4 5.39 10.49 4.89
N PRO A 5 6.11 11.64 4.92
CA PRO A 5 5.99 12.60 6.01
C PRO A 5 4.63 13.31 5.97
N PRO A 6 4.17 13.90 7.08
CA PRO A 6 2.98 14.75 7.09
C PRO A 6 3.11 15.88 6.06
N ILE A 7 2.04 16.13 5.30
CA ILE A 7 1.98 17.15 4.25
C ILE A 7 1.27 18.36 4.82
N LEU A 8 2.00 19.47 4.89
CA LEU A 8 1.51 20.73 5.43
C LEU A 8 0.56 21.42 4.45
N SER A 9 -0.41 22.14 4.97
CA SER A 9 -1.27 23.07 4.21
C SER A 9 -0.48 24.25 3.64
N ALA A 10 -1.11 25.03 2.74
CA ALA A 10 -0.49 26.23 2.21
C ALA A 10 -0.13 27.22 3.31
N ASP A 11 -1.02 27.43 4.28
CA ASP A 11 -0.80 28.35 5.39
C ASP A 11 0.39 27.93 6.24
N GLU A 12 0.44 26.66 6.65
CA GLU A 12 1.55 26.11 7.44
C GLU A 12 2.90 26.18 6.72
N LEU A 13 2.90 25.95 5.39
CA LEU A 13 4.12 26.07 4.56
C LEU A 13 4.61 27.51 4.50
N LEU A 14 3.71 28.47 4.27
CA LEU A 14 4.01 29.89 4.18
C LEU A 14 4.46 30.44 5.55
N ASP A 15 3.75 30.13 6.62
CA ASP A 15 4.10 30.55 7.98
C ASP A 15 5.50 30.05 8.36
N LYS A 16 5.80 28.79 8.08
CA LYS A 16 7.11 28.22 8.31
C LYS A 16 8.20 28.92 7.49
N ALA A 17 7.93 29.20 6.21
CA ALA A 17 8.92 29.83 5.31
C ALA A 17 9.17 31.29 5.68
N PHE A 18 8.10 32.07 5.86
CA PHE A 18 8.20 33.49 6.19
C PHE A 18 8.67 33.71 7.63
N GLY A 19 8.23 32.88 8.57
CA GLY A 19 8.70 32.89 9.96
C GLY A 19 10.21 32.67 10.05
N ARG A 20 10.76 31.75 9.25
CA ARG A 20 12.22 31.54 9.19
C ARG A 20 12.94 32.73 8.55
N ALA A 21 12.40 33.27 7.46
CA ALA A 21 12.97 34.45 6.80
C ALA A 21 12.91 35.72 7.67
N LYS A 22 11.89 35.87 8.53
CA LYS A 22 11.75 36.99 9.48
C LYS A 22 12.92 37.06 10.48
N LYS A 23 13.50 35.90 10.84
CA LYS A 23 14.63 35.80 11.79
C LYS A 23 15.97 36.24 11.20
N ILE A 24 16.07 36.47 9.89
CA ILE A 24 17.31 36.86 9.23
C ILE A 24 17.66 38.30 9.60
N ARG A 25 18.88 38.46 10.15
CA ARG A 25 19.47 39.74 10.52
C ARG A 25 20.67 40.01 9.61
N SER A 26 20.77 41.21 9.06
CA SER A 26 21.97 41.76 8.41
C SER A 26 21.89 43.29 8.54
N ARG A 27 23.04 43.95 8.62
CA ARG A 27 23.20 45.41 8.61
C ARG A 27 22.94 45.97 7.20
N ASP A 28 23.34 45.25 6.17
CA ASP A 28 23.07 45.59 4.78
C ASP A 28 21.65 45.18 4.36
N LYS A 29 20.87 46.18 3.93
CA LYS A 29 19.48 45.99 3.47
C LYS A 29 19.40 45.11 2.21
N LYS A 30 20.38 45.24 1.30
CA LYS A 30 20.49 44.48 0.06
C LYS A 30 20.70 42.97 0.41
N GLU A 31 21.72 42.70 1.18
CA GLU A 31 22.06 41.37 1.62
C GLU A 31 20.90 40.70 2.41
N LYS A 32 20.30 41.47 3.34
CA LYS A 32 19.12 41.01 4.09
C LYS A 32 17.96 40.59 3.20
N THR A 33 17.68 41.36 2.16
CA THR A 33 16.59 41.11 1.19
C THR A 33 16.89 39.83 0.39
N ILE A 34 18.10 39.72 -0.15
CA ILE A 34 18.55 38.54 -0.90
C ILE A 34 18.47 37.28 -0.03
N ASN A 35 18.96 37.34 1.19
CA ASN A 35 18.96 36.21 2.13
C ASN A 35 17.54 35.80 2.53
N LYS A 36 16.62 36.75 2.75
CA LYS A 36 15.21 36.44 3.02
C LYS A 36 14.54 35.71 1.85
N ILE A 37 14.70 36.19 0.62
CA ILE A 37 14.12 35.56 -0.58
C ILE A 37 14.72 34.18 -0.79
N SER A 38 16.05 34.04 -0.64
CA SER A 38 16.75 32.76 -0.78
C SER A 38 16.29 31.73 0.24
N THR A 39 16.08 32.15 1.50
CA THR A 39 15.61 31.28 2.57
C THR A 39 14.20 30.76 2.32
N VAL A 40 13.28 31.63 1.91
CA VAL A 40 11.91 31.23 1.55
C VAL A 40 11.93 30.23 0.40
N LYS A 41 12.65 30.55 -0.68
CA LYS A 41 12.81 29.66 -1.83
C LYS A 41 13.37 28.30 -1.40
N GLN A 42 14.44 28.27 -0.64
CA GLN A 42 15.12 27.04 -0.25
C GLN A 42 14.22 26.16 0.62
N LEU A 43 13.53 26.75 1.60
CA LEU A 43 12.63 26.01 2.48
C LEU A 43 11.47 25.38 1.72
N LEU A 44 10.78 26.18 0.90
CA LEU A 44 9.65 25.68 0.10
C LEU A 44 10.09 24.61 -0.89
N ASN A 45 11.18 24.85 -1.65
CA ASN A 45 11.69 23.88 -2.61
C ASN A 45 12.08 22.57 -1.96
N ASN A 46 12.82 22.60 -0.84
CA ASN A 46 13.24 21.39 -0.14
C ASN A 46 12.04 20.63 0.42
N THR A 47 11.02 21.34 0.95
CA THR A 47 9.84 20.71 1.51
C THR A 47 8.99 20.06 0.41
N LEU A 48 8.68 20.78 -0.67
CA LEU A 48 7.91 20.25 -1.79
C LEU A 48 8.64 19.08 -2.47
N GLN A 49 9.97 19.18 -2.64
CA GLN A 49 10.78 18.11 -3.19
C GLN A 49 10.77 16.86 -2.29
N LYS A 50 10.82 17.07 -0.96
CA LYS A 50 10.72 15.97 0.01
C LYS A 50 9.38 15.25 -0.13
N TYR A 51 8.28 15.99 -0.34
CA TYR A 51 6.97 15.39 -0.56
C TYR A 51 6.94 14.56 -1.84
N VAL A 52 7.40 15.12 -2.96
CA VAL A 52 7.43 14.39 -4.24
C VAL A 52 8.25 13.11 -4.14
N LYS A 53 9.43 13.15 -3.48
CA LYS A 53 10.31 11.98 -3.34
C LYS A 53 9.83 10.95 -2.32
N ALA A 54 8.92 11.30 -1.43
CA ALA A 54 8.43 10.41 -0.39
C ALA A 54 7.37 9.42 -0.89
N PHE A 55 6.67 9.76 -1.98
CA PHE A 55 5.77 8.82 -2.64
C PHE A 55 6.58 7.84 -3.49
N PRO A 56 6.11 6.58 -3.62
CA PRO A 56 6.81 5.59 -4.43
C PRO A 56 6.75 5.95 -5.92
N SER A 57 7.71 5.41 -6.68
CA SER A 57 7.60 5.39 -8.14
C SER A 57 6.53 4.39 -8.53
N PHE A 58 5.39 4.88 -9.02
CA PHE A 58 4.25 4.02 -9.38
C PHE A 58 4.55 3.08 -10.55
N ASP A 59 5.51 3.42 -11.41
CA ASP A 59 5.88 2.61 -12.57
C ASP A 59 6.72 1.38 -12.17
N ASN A 60 7.36 1.42 -10.99
CA ASN A 60 8.18 0.31 -10.45
C ASN A 60 7.50 -0.37 -9.24
N LEU A 61 6.25 -0.03 -8.98
CA LEU A 61 5.52 -0.60 -7.85
C LEU A 61 4.99 -1.99 -8.20
N HIS A 62 5.08 -2.94 -7.26
CA HIS A 62 4.45 -4.24 -7.43
C HIS A 62 2.94 -4.08 -7.71
N ARG A 63 2.39 -4.88 -8.62
CA ARG A 63 1.02 -4.74 -9.12
C ARG A 63 -0.02 -4.74 -8.00
N PHE A 64 0.14 -5.58 -7.00
CA PHE A 64 -0.72 -5.61 -5.80
C PHE A 64 -0.80 -4.23 -5.12
N HIS A 65 0.34 -3.58 -4.85
CA HIS A 65 0.36 -2.27 -4.22
C HIS A 65 -0.16 -1.16 -5.14
N TYR A 66 0.12 -1.27 -6.44
CA TYR A 66 -0.41 -0.33 -7.43
C TYR A 66 -1.93 -0.33 -7.42
N GLU A 67 -2.55 -1.51 -7.58
CA GLU A 67 -4.01 -1.66 -7.58
C GLU A 67 -4.65 -1.21 -6.26
N LEU A 68 -4.03 -1.54 -5.11
CA LEU A 68 -4.50 -1.05 -3.81
C LEU A 68 -4.49 0.47 -3.71
N ILE A 69 -3.42 1.12 -4.15
CA ILE A 69 -3.31 2.58 -4.11
C ILE A 69 -4.29 3.20 -5.11
N ASP A 70 -4.44 2.61 -6.28
CA ASP A 70 -5.37 3.10 -7.30
C ASP A 70 -6.82 3.06 -6.81
N LEU A 71 -7.25 1.94 -6.25
CA LEU A 71 -8.58 1.78 -5.67
C LEU A 71 -8.85 2.74 -4.50
N LEU A 72 -7.85 3.01 -3.67
CA LEU A 72 -8.03 3.84 -2.47
C LEU A 72 -8.03 5.34 -2.75
N VAL A 73 -7.22 5.79 -3.69
CA VAL A 73 -6.94 7.23 -3.86
C VAL A 73 -6.81 7.67 -5.32
N GLY A 74 -6.67 6.74 -6.27
CA GLY A 74 -6.45 7.01 -7.68
C GLY A 74 -5.00 7.39 -8.01
N VAL A 75 -4.26 6.53 -8.69
CA VAL A 75 -2.85 6.74 -9.05
C VAL A 75 -2.69 7.94 -9.96
N ASP A 76 -3.58 8.15 -10.93
CA ASP A 76 -3.52 9.30 -11.85
C ASP A 76 -3.69 10.61 -11.11
N LYS A 77 -4.60 10.69 -10.14
CA LYS A 77 -4.80 11.87 -9.30
C LYS A 77 -3.58 12.14 -8.43
N LEU A 78 -2.92 11.08 -7.91
CA LEU A 78 -1.64 11.20 -7.19
C LEU A 78 -0.54 11.75 -8.11
N LYS A 79 -0.33 11.17 -9.28
CA LYS A 79 0.68 11.61 -10.27
C LYS A 79 0.46 13.08 -10.63
N LYS A 80 -0.78 13.49 -10.91
CA LYS A 80 -1.15 14.89 -11.22
C LYS A 80 -0.83 15.82 -10.04
N SER A 81 -1.16 15.43 -8.83
CA SER A 81 -0.90 16.25 -7.65
C SER A 81 0.60 16.42 -7.37
N LEU A 82 1.39 15.34 -7.49
CA LEU A 82 2.84 15.40 -7.34
C LEU A 82 3.50 16.26 -8.43
N ALA A 83 3.02 16.16 -9.68
CA ALA A 83 3.48 17.03 -10.77
C ALA A 83 3.19 18.50 -10.51
N SER A 84 2.03 18.84 -9.91
CA SER A 84 1.69 20.20 -9.51
C SER A 84 2.64 20.77 -8.46
N LEU A 85 3.09 19.96 -7.51
CA LEU A 85 4.11 20.36 -6.53
C LEU A 85 5.47 20.63 -7.19
N ASP A 86 5.89 19.80 -8.14
CA ASP A 86 7.14 20.03 -8.88
C ASP A 86 7.08 21.28 -9.77
N TRP A 87 5.93 21.51 -10.40
CA TRP A 87 5.67 22.75 -11.13
C TRP A 87 5.77 23.98 -10.22
N ALA A 88 5.12 23.96 -9.05
CA ALA A 88 5.18 25.06 -8.08
C ALA A 88 6.61 25.35 -7.64
N ARG A 89 7.40 24.31 -7.35
CA ARG A 89 8.82 24.40 -7.01
C ARG A 89 9.63 25.14 -8.08
N LYS A 90 9.40 24.81 -9.36
CA LYS A 90 10.04 25.47 -10.51
C LYS A 90 9.61 26.94 -10.62
N LYS A 91 8.32 27.23 -10.44
CA LYS A 91 7.78 28.61 -10.46
C LYS A 91 8.32 29.45 -9.30
N ILE A 92 8.32 28.93 -8.08
CA ILE A 92 8.90 29.61 -6.90
C ILE A 92 10.37 29.95 -7.13
N SER A 93 11.15 29.02 -7.71
CA SER A 93 12.55 29.25 -8.05
C SER A 93 12.74 30.41 -9.03
N ARG A 94 11.89 30.51 -10.07
CA ARG A 94 11.94 31.61 -11.06
C ARG A 94 11.54 32.95 -10.43
N ILE A 95 10.50 32.97 -9.62
CA ILE A 95 10.04 34.20 -8.92
C ILE A 95 11.15 34.71 -8.00
N ALA A 96 11.76 33.82 -7.21
CA ALA A 96 12.86 34.16 -6.29
C ALA A 96 14.10 34.67 -7.04
N ALA A 97 14.51 34.00 -8.14
CA ALA A 97 15.64 34.44 -8.96
C ALA A 97 15.43 35.85 -9.53
N ASN A 98 14.22 36.13 -10.05
CA ASN A 98 13.89 37.46 -10.56
C ASN A 98 13.89 38.51 -9.44
N GLY A 99 13.37 38.20 -8.25
CA GLY A 99 13.42 39.10 -7.10
C GLY A 99 14.85 39.41 -6.65
N ILE A 100 15.71 38.38 -6.59
CA ILE A 100 17.14 38.53 -6.26
C ILE A 100 17.84 39.42 -7.32
N LYS A 101 17.53 39.21 -8.61
CA LYS A 101 18.08 40.06 -9.69
C LYS A 101 17.68 41.55 -9.54
N LYS A 102 16.38 41.82 -9.20
CA LYS A 102 15.90 43.16 -8.90
C LYS A 102 16.60 43.79 -7.68
N ALA A 103 16.79 42.97 -6.59
CA ALA A 103 17.44 43.46 -5.37
C ALA A 103 18.94 43.78 -5.53
N LYS A 104 19.58 43.35 -6.61
CA LYS A 104 20.99 43.67 -6.93
C LYS A 104 21.18 45.00 -7.62
N ARG A 105 20.11 45.66 -8.10
CA ARG A 105 20.17 46.96 -8.76
C ARG A 105 20.46 48.08 -7.75
N GLU A 106 21.05 49.16 -8.20
CA GLU A 106 21.41 50.30 -7.34
C GLU A 106 20.17 51.07 -6.84
N ASP A 107 19.12 51.16 -7.64
CA ASP A 107 17.84 51.82 -7.35
C ASP A 107 16.79 50.95 -6.70
N ALA A 108 17.19 49.83 -6.06
CA ALA A 108 16.26 48.81 -5.58
C ALA A 108 15.42 49.26 -4.38
N ASP A 109 14.09 49.27 -4.53
CA ASP A 109 13.17 49.36 -3.41
C ASP A 109 12.98 47.97 -2.76
N TYR A 110 13.78 47.72 -1.74
CA TYR A 110 13.81 46.41 -1.04
C TYR A 110 12.48 46.00 -0.39
N LYS A 111 11.69 46.96 0.10
CA LYS A 111 10.39 46.68 0.71
C LYS A 111 9.40 46.23 -0.35
N LYS A 112 9.32 46.93 -1.47
CA LYS A 112 8.47 46.62 -2.61
C LYS A 112 8.84 45.25 -3.23
N ILE A 113 10.13 44.98 -3.39
CA ILE A 113 10.64 43.69 -3.93
C ILE A 113 10.23 42.54 -3.05
N ILE A 114 10.41 42.63 -1.71
CA ILE A 114 10.00 41.58 -0.78
C ILE A 114 8.48 41.37 -0.88
N ALA A 115 7.68 42.42 -0.85
CA ALA A 115 6.22 42.32 -0.92
C ALA A 115 5.76 41.67 -2.23
N GLU A 116 6.33 42.09 -3.37
CA GLU A 116 6.02 41.49 -4.67
C GLU A 116 6.39 39.96 -4.72
N VAL A 117 7.61 39.63 -4.30
CA VAL A 117 8.09 38.23 -4.32
C VAL A 117 7.26 37.35 -3.39
N TYR A 118 7.00 37.82 -2.17
CA TYR A 118 6.22 37.03 -1.20
C TYR A 118 4.77 36.86 -1.65
N GLY A 119 4.13 37.93 -2.14
CA GLY A 119 2.77 37.85 -2.69
C GLY A 119 2.66 36.84 -3.82
N ARG A 120 3.59 36.87 -4.79
CA ARG A 120 3.61 35.92 -5.91
C ARG A 120 3.91 34.51 -5.47
N ILE A 121 4.82 34.27 -4.51
CA ILE A 121 5.10 32.97 -3.94
C ILE A 121 3.87 32.46 -3.20
N SER A 122 3.21 33.29 -2.39
CA SER A 122 1.97 32.91 -1.69
C SER A 122 0.90 32.49 -2.67
N SER A 123 0.68 33.22 -3.77
CA SER A 123 -0.30 32.85 -4.80
C SER A 123 -0.03 31.46 -5.37
N ILE A 124 1.23 31.12 -5.67
CA ILE A 124 1.61 29.78 -6.17
C ILE A 124 1.35 28.69 -5.12
N VAL A 125 1.67 28.96 -3.85
CA VAL A 125 1.47 27.97 -2.77
C VAL A 125 -0.02 27.74 -2.51
N TYR A 126 -0.84 28.79 -2.57
CA TYR A 126 -2.30 28.65 -2.47
C TYR A 126 -2.91 27.95 -3.69
N GLU A 127 -2.38 28.19 -4.90
CA GLU A 127 -2.81 27.48 -6.12
C GLU A 127 -2.68 25.96 -6.00
N ILE A 128 -1.62 25.49 -5.35
CA ILE A 128 -1.41 24.05 -5.13
C ILE A 128 -2.05 23.51 -3.84
N ASN A 129 -2.73 24.34 -3.04
CA ASN A 129 -3.33 23.89 -1.76
C ASN A 129 -4.30 22.72 -1.90
N PRO A 130 -5.19 22.65 -2.91
CA PRO A 130 -6.03 21.48 -3.13
C PRO A 130 -5.23 20.18 -3.34
N HIS A 131 -4.06 20.27 -3.99
CA HIS A 131 -3.16 19.12 -4.18
C HIS A 131 -2.46 18.73 -2.88
N LEU A 132 -2.06 19.68 -2.04
CA LEU A 132 -1.47 19.41 -0.72
C LEU A 132 -2.49 18.70 0.19
N THR A 133 -3.72 19.21 0.25
CA THR A 133 -4.81 18.58 1.02
C THR A 133 -5.08 17.16 0.54
N PHE A 134 -5.24 16.97 -0.77
CA PHE A 134 -5.44 15.63 -1.33
C PHE A 134 -4.28 14.66 -1.01
N LEU A 135 -3.04 15.13 -1.13
CA LEU A 135 -1.87 14.29 -0.83
C LEU A 135 -1.79 13.91 0.65
N GLU A 136 -2.24 14.77 1.58
CA GLU A 136 -2.32 14.44 3.01
C GLU A 136 -3.39 13.37 3.27
N GLU A 137 -4.58 13.50 2.67
CA GLU A 137 -5.62 12.48 2.74
C GLU A 137 -5.15 11.15 2.16
N ALA A 138 -4.50 11.19 0.99
CA ALA A 138 -3.92 10.01 0.36
C ALA A 138 -2.85 9.36 1.25
N ARG A 139 -1.97 10.17 1.86
CA ARG A 139 -0.96 9.68 2.81
C ARG A 139 -1.60 8.92 3.97
N GLN A 140 -2.67 9.45 4.54
CA GLN A 140 -3.37 8.80 5.64
C GLN A 140 -3.94 7.45 5.24
N LYS A 141 -4.60 7.37 4.07
CA LYS A 141 -5.13 6.12 3.54
C LYS A 141 -4.01 5.12 3.21
N ILE A 142 -2.95 5.54 2.55
CA ILE A 142 -1.80 4.68 2.21
C ILE A 142 -1.09 4.15 3.47
N LYS A 143 -1.08 4.91 4.56
CA LYS A 143 -0.51 4.47 5.84
C LYS A 143 -1.27 3.29 6.46
N THR A 144 -2.56 3.13 6.16
CA THR A 144 -3.37 2.00 6.67
C THR A 144 -3.20 0.72 5.86
N LEU A 145 -2.46 0.75 4.74
CA LEU A 145 -2.23 -0.44 3.93
C LEU A 145 -1.47 -1.52 4.70
N PRO A 146 -1.79 -2.81 4.46
CA PRO A 146 -1.13 -3.92 5.13
C PRO A 146 0.36 -3.97 4.80
N TYR A 147 1.16 -4.38 5.77
CA TYR A 147 2.55 -4.74 5.51
C TYR A 147 2.58 -6.19 5.00
N ILE A 148 2.65 -6.33 3.68
CA ILE A 148 2.80 -7.62 2.98
C ILE A 148 4.11 -7.54 2.21
N ASP A 149 4.94 -8.58 2.36
CA ASP A 149 6.19 -8.70 1.60
C ASP A 149 5.89 -9.27 0.22
N VAL A 150 5.78 -8.40 -0.77
CA VAL A 150 5.48 -8.77 -2.16
C VAL A 150 6.65 -9.47 -2.88
N ASN A 151 7.81 -9.56 -2.25
CA ASN A 151 8.97 -10.29 -2.80
C ASN A 151 9.10 -11.70 -2.19
N ALA A 152 8.34 -12.01 -1.16
CA ALA A 152 8.30 -13.34 -0.58
C ALA A 152 7.26 -14.21 -1.31
N PRO A 153 7.59 -15.47 -1.65
CA PRO A 153 6.59 -16.40 -2.19
C PRO A 153 5.35 -16.42 -1.29
N THR A 154 4.18 -16.23 -1.90
CA THR A 154 2.94 -16.05 -1.16
C THR A 154 1.91 -17.11 -1.54
N VAL A 155 1.39 -17.81 -0.52
CA VAL A 155 0.29 -18.75 -0.64
C VAL A 155 -0.97 -18.16 -0.04
N ILE A 156 -2.05 -18.12 -0.81
CA ILE A 156 -3.36 -17.77 -0.28
C ILE A 156 -4.14 -19.03 0.07
N ILE A 157 -4.78 -19.03 1.25
CA ILE A 157 -5.68 -20.11 1.70
C ILE A 157 -7.11 -19.63 1.44
N ALA A 158 -7.83 -20.39 0.60
CA ALA A 158 -9.19 -20.07 0.17
C ALA A 158 -10.16 -21.22 0.46
N GLY A 159 -11.47 -20.97 0.39
CA GLY A 159 -12.54 -21.92 0.62
C GLY A 159 -13.63 -21.35 1.53
N TYR A 160 -14.76 -22.02 1.61
CA TYR A 160 -15.93 -21.57 2.39
C TYR A 160 -15.64 -21.35 3.88
N PRO A 161 -16.49 -20.62 4.61
CA PRO A 161 -16.35 -20.54 6.08
C PRO A 161 -16.36 -21.93 6.72
N ASN A 162 -15.65 -22.10 7.83
CA ASN A 162 -15.57 -23.31 8.64
C ASN A 162 -14.98 -24.57 7.99
N VAL A 163 -14.38 -24.47 6.79
CA VAL A 163 -13.64 -25.60 6.17
C VAL A 163 -12.28 -25.89 6.82
N GLY A 164 -11.78 -24.96 7.65
CA GLY A 164 -10.53 -25.12 8.38
C GLY A 164 -9.37 -24.23 7.93
N LYS A 165 -9.63 -23.14 7.16
CA LYS A 165 -8.59 -22.22 6.68
C LYS A 165 -7.67 -21.68 7.78
N SER A 166 -8.24 -21.08 8.81
CA SER A 166 -7.48 -20.50 9.93
C SER A 166 -6.76 -21.58 10.77
N SER A 167 -7.31 -22.80 10.82
CA SER A 167 -6.65 -23.94 11.48
C SER A 167 -5.41 -24.37 10.68
N LEU A 168 -5.56 -24.51 9.36
CA LEU A 168 -4.44 -24.85 8.48
C LEU A 168 -3.35 -23.76 8.54
N LEU A 169 -3.74 -22.49 8.48
CA LEU A 169 -2.81 -21.37 8.59
C LEU A 169 -1.99 -21.43 9.88
N LYS A 170 -2.63 -21.72 11.02
CA LYS A 170 -1.95 -21.83 12.32
C LYS A 170 -0.97 -23.02 12.36
N ILE A 171 -1.34 -24.15 11.78
CA ILE A 171 -0.51 -25.36 11.77
C ILE A 171 0.70 -25.19 10.87
N LEU A 172 0.52 -24.58 9.70
CA LEU A 172 1.59 -24.34 8.75
C LEU A 172 2.56 -23.24 9.22
N SER A 173 2.05 -22.25 9.96
CA SER A 173 2.86 -21.09 10.37
C SER A 173 3.87 -21.44 11.45
N SER A 174 5.12 -21.02 11.26
CA SER A 174 6.23 -21.16 12.23
C SER A 174 6.08 -20.26 13.47
N ALA A 175 5.21 -19.25 13.40
CA ALA A 175 4.88 -18.31 14.48
C ALA A 175 3.37 -18.02 14.45
N LYS A 176 2.86 -17.35 15.51
CA LYS A 176 1.46 -16.97 15.56
C LYS A 176 1.13 -16.03 14.39
N PRO A 177 0.11 -16.35 13.57
CA PRO A 177 -0.32 -15.45 12.48
C PRO A 177 -0.76 -14.09 12.99
N GLU A 178 -0.46 -13.05 12.22
CA GLU A 178 -0.80 -11.66 12.53
C GLU A 178 -1.97 -11.18 11.67
N ILE A 179 -2.79 -10.27 12.22
CA ILE A 179 -3.86 -9.63 11.47
C ILE A 179 -3.31 -8.35 10.87
N ALA A 180 -3.26 -8.28 9.54
CA ALA A 180 -2.89 -7.10 8.79
C ALA A 180 -4.15 -6.35 8.34
N SER A 181 -4.22 -5.04 8.59
CA SER A 181 -5.34 -4.22 8.15
C SER A 181 -5.48 -4.29 6.62
N TYR A 182 -6.69 -4.50 6.12
CA TYR A 182 -6.98 -4.50 4.69
C TYR A 182 -8.25 -3.67 4.45
N PRO A 183 -8.18 -2.60 3.64
CA PRO A 183 -9.26 -1.60 3.53
C PRO A 183 -10.60 -2.13 3.04
N PHE A 184 -10.59 -3.27 2.37
CA PHE A 184 -11.76 -3.87 1.71
C PHE A 184 -12.39 -5.03 2.49
N THR A 185 -12.00 -5.22 3.74
CA THR A 185 -12.57 -6.23 4.62
C THR A 185 -12.59 -5.76 6.08
N THR A 186 -13.65 -6.09 6.79
CA THR A 186 -13.77 -5.76 8.22
C THR A 186 -12.85 -6.58 9.13
N LYS A 187 -12.37 -7.74 8.66
CA LYS A 187 -11.53 -8.66 9.45
C LYS A 187 -10.02 -8.53 9.15
N GLY A 188 -9.65 -7.76 8.10
CA GLY A 188 -8.26 -7.70 7.64
C GLY A 188 -7.80 -8.97 6.93
N LEU A 189 -6.51 -9.03 6.60
CA LEU A 189 -5.84 -10.25 6.14
C LEU A 189 -5.16 -10.92 7.33
N ILE A 190 -5.22 -12.25 7.40
CA ILE A 190 -4.47 -13.00 8.41
C ILE A 190 -3.22 -13.52 7.74
N VAL A 191 -2.05 -13.10 8.22
CA VAL A 191 -0.75 -13.40 7.62
C VAL A 191 0.08 -14.25 8.56
N GLY A 192 0.47 -15.42 8.09
CA GLY A 192 1.41 -16.32 8.75
C GLY A 192 2.65 -16.52 7.89
N HIS A 193 3.68 -17.13 8.44
CA HIS A 193 4.92 -17.39 7.74
C HIS A 193 5.40 -18.80 8.01
N VAL A 194 5.78 -19.50 6.95
CA VAL A 194 6.48 -20.80 7.01
C VAL A 194 7.96 -20.51 6.77
N VAL A 195 8.80 -20.89 7.74
CA VAL A 195 10.25 -20.82 7.58
C VAL A 195 10.74 -22.22 7.19
N ILE A 196 11.42 -22.28 6.06
CA ILE A 196 12.01 -23.49 5.54
C ILE A 196 13.53 -23.37 5.71
N GLU A 197 14.14 -24.36 6.34
CA GLU A 197 15.58 -24.45 6.50
C GLU A 197 16.12 -25.53 5.56
N GLU A 198 16.76 -25.12 4.46
CA GLU A 198 17.48 -26.02 3.54
C GLU A 198 18.98 -25.76 3.67
N GLY A 199 19.67 -26.59 4.46
CA GLY A 199 21.09 -26.40 4.73
C GLY A 199 21.36 -25.09 5.46
N TYR A 200 22.11 -24.17 4.81
CA TYR A 200 22.43 -22.84 5.36
C TYR A 200 21.45 -21.74 4.91
N GLU A 201 20.53 -22.04 4.01
CA GLU A 201 19.55 -21.07 3.52
C GLU A 201 18.23 -21.18 4.30
N LYS A 202 17.74 -20.02 4.74
CA LYS A 202 16.40 -19.86 5.32
C LYS A 202 15.51 -19.18 4.30
N ARG A 203 14.54 -19.92 3.78
CA ARG A 203 13.52 -19.37 2.90
C ARG A 203 12.23 -19.16 3.68
N LYS A 204 11.54 -18.07 3.37
CA LYS A 204 10.30 -17.67 4.04
C LYS A 204 9.17 -17.63 3.03
N ILE A 205 8.16 -18.45 3.25
CA ILE A 205 6.91 -18.44 2.49
C ILE A 205 5.87 -17.68 3.32
N GLN A 206 5.19 -16.76 2.71
CA GLN A 206 4.09 -16.00 3.33
C GLN A 206 2.77 -16.74 3.07
N MET A 207 2.01 -17.00 4.12
CA MET A 207 0.70 -17.62 4.06
C MET A 207 -0.36 -16.57 4.38
N VAL A 208 -1.38 -16.40 3.53
CA VAL A 208 -2.40 -15.37 3.69
C VAL A 208 -3.79 -15.98 3.66
N GLU A 209 -4.60 -15.65 4.65
CA GLU A 209 -6.04 -15.87 4.63
C GLU A 209 -6.74 -14.52 4.48
N ALA A 210 -7.73 -14.44 3.60
CA ALA A 210 -8.53 -13.24 3.34
C ALA A 210 -10.02 -13.49 3.70
N PRO A 211 -10.39 -13.44 5.01
CA PRO A 211 -11.75 -13.69 5.44
C PRO A 211 -12.73 -12.69 4.84
N GLY A 212 -13.87 -13.16 4.35
CA GLY A 212 -14.89 -12.33 3.72
C GLY A 212 -14.66 -12.08 2.22
N LEU A 213 -13.47 -12.37 1.68
CA LEU A 213 -13.17 -12.16 0.25
C LEU A 213 -13.17 -13.47 -0.55
N LEU A 214 -12.51 -14.50 -0.04
CA LEU A 214 -12.29 -15.77 -0.76
C LEU A 214 -13.03 -16.94 -0.09
N ASP A 215 -14.10 -16.67 0.61
CA ASP A 215 -14.91 -17.63 1.35
C ASP A 215 -16.39 -17.67 0.92
N ARG A 216 -16.73 -16.97 -0.18
CA ARG A 216 -18.07 -16.91 -0.77
C ARG A 216 -18.02 -16.57 -2.26
N PRO A 217 -19.04 -16.94 -3.06
CA PRO A 217 -19.12 -16.61 -4.47
C PRO A 217 -19.30 -15.10 -4.71
N ASP A 218 -18.98 -14.64 -5.93
CA ASP A 218 -19.04 -13.21 -6.31
C ASP A 218 -20.44 -12.60 -6.13
N GLU A 219 -21.48 -13.39 -6.37
CA GLU A 219 -22.88 -12.97 -6.20
C GLU A 219 -23.21 -12.53 -4.75
N GLU A 220 -22.51 -13.09 -3.76
CA GLU A 220 -22.70 -12.80 -2.34
C GLU A 220 -21.74 -11.69 -1.82
N ARG A 221 -20.83 -11.17 -2.67
CA ARG A 221 -19.88 -10.11 -2.32
C ARG A 221 -20.48 -8.74 -2.56
N ASN A 222 -20.22 -7.82 -1.64
CA ASN A 222 -20.53 -6.40 -1.86
C ASN A 222 -19.49 -5.73 -2.78
N GLU A 223 -19.75 -4.50 -3.23
CA GLU A 223 -18.88 -3.74 -4.14
C GLU A 223 -17.49 -3.50 -3.57
N ILE A 224 -17.38 -3.25 -2.26
CA ILE A 224 -16.10 -3.02 -1.57
C ILE A 224 -15.28 -4.31 -1.57
N GLU A 225 -15.89 -5.45 -1.28
CA GLU A 225 -15.23 -6.76 -1.29
C GLU A 225 -14.74 -7.13 -2.69
N ARG A 226 -15.53 -6.85 -3.74
CA ARG A 226 -15.11 -7.03 -5.14
C ARG A 226 -13.89 -6.20 -5.50
N GLN A 227 -13.85 -4.94 -5.07
CA GLN A 227 -12.66 -4.10 -5.24
C GLN A 227 -11.43 -4.70 -4.53
N GLY A 228 -11.61 -5.24 -3.32
CA GLY A 228 -10.54 -5.90 -2.58
C GLY A 228 -9.90 -7.07 -3.33
N ILE A 229 -10.71 -7.85 -4.05
CA ILE A 229 -10.23 -8.98 -4.85
C ILE A 229 -9.41 -8.52 -6.06
N ILE A 230 -9.76 -7.39 -6.70
CA ILE A 230 -8.99 -6.87 -7.84
C ILE A 230 -7.51 -6.72 -7.50
N ALA A 231 -7.20 -6.14 -6.35
CA ALA A 231 -5.81 -6.03 -5.90
C ALA A 231 -5.23 -7.38 -5.45
N LEU A 232 -6.03 -8.19 -4.74
CA LEU A 232 -5.59 -9.46 -4.18
C LEU A 232 -5.17 -10.48 -5.25
N ARG A 233 -5.70 -10.39 -6.48
CA ARG A 233 -5.31 -11.22 -7.63
C ARG A 233 -3.81 -11.21 -7.93
N TYR A 234 -3.13 -10.14 -7.60
CA TYR A 234 -1.70 -9.95 -7.90
C TYR A 234 -0.78 -10.32 -6.72
N LEU A 235 -1.34 -10.90 -5.65
CA LEU A 235 -0.56 -11.23 -4.48
C LEU A 235 -0.03 -12.67 -4.47
N PRO A 236 -0.85 -13.72 -4.79
CA PRO A 236 -0.43 -15.10 -4.63
C PRO A 236 0.44 -15.61 -5.76
N ASP A 237 1.41 -16.44 -5.40
CA ASP A 237 2.12 -17.34 -6.32
C ASP A 237 1.46 -18.71 -6.37
N LEU A 238 0.66 -19.05 -5.34
CA LEU A 238 -0.06 -20.31 -5.21
C LEU A 238 -1.32 -20.11 -4.37
N ILE A 239 -2.40 -20.84 -4.67
CA ILE A 239 -3.60 -20.92 -3.84
C ILE A 239 -3.78 -22.32 -3.31
N VAL A 240 -4.02 -22.46 -2.00
CA VAL A 240 -4.50 -23.70 -1.38
C VAL A 240 -6.00 -23.55 -1.13
N PHE A 241 -6.79 -24.28 -1.90
CA PHE A 241 -8.24 -24.28 -1.76
C PHE A 241 -8.67 -25.48 -0.90
N ILE A 242 -9.43 -25.20 0.17
CA ILE A 242 -9.87 -26.23 1.13
C ILE A 242 -11.33 -26.56 0.89
N VAL A 243 -11.62 -27.86 0.75
CA VAL A 243 -12.98 -28.39 0.75
C VAL A 243 -13.23 -29.24 2.00
N ASP A 244 -14.49 -29.32 2.41
CA ASP A 244 -14.98 -30.18 3.50
C ASP A 244 -16.08 -31.13 2.97
N ALA A 245 -15.67 -32.35 2.60
CA ALA A 245 -16.59 -33.36 2.09
C ALA A 245 -17.50 -33.99 3.17
N SER A 246 -17.21 -33.72 4.44
CA SER A 246 -18.13 -34.04 5.54
C SER A 246 -19.33 -33.12 5.62
N MET A 247 -19.25 -31.96 4.96
CA MET A 247 -20.26 -30.87 4.98
C MET A 247 -20.51 -30.28 6.38
N HIS A 248 -19.68 -30.56 7.37
CA HIS A 248 -19.76 -29.92 8.69
C HIS A 248 -19.49 -28.41 8.66
N CYS A 249 -18.94 -27.89 7.55
CA CYS A 249 -18.83 -26.46 7.31
C CYS A 249 -20.19 -25.76 7.06
N GLY A 250 -21.26 -26.55 6.80
CA GLY A 250 -22.60 -26.03 6.49
C GLY A 250 -22.87 -25.79 4.99
N TYR A 251 -21.92 -26.14 4.11
CA TYR A 251 -22.03 -25.95 2.66
C TYR A 251 -21.87 -27.26 1.91
N THR A 252 -22.75 -27.47 0.90
CA THR A 252 -22.69 -28.66 0.04
C THR A 252 -21.43 -28.66 -0.82
N MET A 253 -21.00 -29.86 -1.26
CA MET A 253 -19.85 -29.98 -2.16
C MET A 253 -20.05 -29.19 -3.47
N ASP A 254 -21.25 -29.19 -4.05
CA ASP A 254 -21.54 -28.41 -5.27
C ASP A 254 -21.27 -26.93 -5.10
N LYS A 255 -21.65 -26.33 -3.96
CA LYS A 255 -21.34 -24.94 -3.65
C LYS A 255 -19.86 -24.71 -3.50
N GLN A 256 -19.15 -25.64 -2.83
CA GLN A 256 -17.71 -25.53 -2.65
C GLN A 256 -16.97 -25.62 -3.99
N MET A 257 -17.40 -26.52 -4.87
CA MET A 257 -16.82 -26.66 -6.22
C MET A 257 -17.13 -25.44 -7.11
N LYS A 258 -18.33 -24.87 -7.03
CA LYS A 258 -18.68 -23.63 -7.74
C LYS A 258 -17.72 -22.49 -7.36
N LEU A 259 -17.44 -22.30 -6.07
CA LEU A 259 -16.47 -21.30 -5.61
C LEU A 259 -15.05 -21.58 -6.14
N LEU A 260 -14.62 -22.85 -6.15
CA LEU A 260 -13.32 -23.22 -6.72
C LEU A 260 -13.22 -22.81 -8.19
N GLU A 261 -14.25 -23.10 -9.00
CA GLU A 261 -14.28 -22.74 -10.41
C GLU A 261 -14.30 -21.21 -10.65
N GLU A 262 -14.96 -20.45 -9.77
CA GLU A 262 -14.92 -18.99 -9.81
C GLU A 262 -13.51 -18.47 -9.52
N LEU A 263 -12.86 -18.97 -8.47
CA LEU A 263 -11.50 -18.55 -8.12
C LEU A 263 -10.48 -18.95 -9.19
N ARG A 264 -10.63 -20.11 -9.84
CA ARG A 264 -9.80 -20.50 -10.99
C ARG A 264 -9.91 -19.53 -12.18
N ARG A 265 -11.08 -18.91 -12.37
CA ARG A 265 -11.28 -17.88 -13.41
C ARG A 265 -10.77 -16.51 -12.99
N GLU A 266 -10.80 -16.22 -11.69
CA GLU A 266 -10.38 -14.93 -11.16
C GLU A 266 -8.87 -14.79 -10.98
N PHE A 267 -8.19 -15.89 -10.64
CA PHE A 267 -6.77 -15.92 -10.32
C PHE A 267 -6.01 -16.73 -11.36
N ASP A 268 -5.04 -16.10 -12.01
CA ASP A 268 -4.13 -16.74 -12.98
C ASP A 268 -2.90 -17.31 -12.24
N VAL A 269 -3.15 -18.23 -11.31
CA VAL A 269 -2.12 -18.90 -10.51
C VAL A 269 -2.47 -20.36 -10.27
N ASP A 270 -1.46 -21.18 -9.99
CA ASP A 270 -1.66 -22.58 -9.70
C ASP A 270 -2.44 -22.79 -8.39
N MET A 271 -3.20 -23.90 -8.31
CA MET A 271 -4.04 -24.20 -7.16
C MET A 271 -3.84 -25.65 -6.71
N ILE A 272 -3.62 -25.83 -5.40
CA ILE A 272 -3.71 -27.10 -4.73
C ILE A 272 -5.07 -27.21 -4.08
N VAL A 273 -5.86 -28.21 -4.43
CA VAL A 273 -7.14 -28.49 -3.79
C VAL A 273 -6.94 -29.59 -2.74
N VAL A 274 -7.39 -29.33 -1.51
CA VAL A 274 -7.26 -30.29 -0.40
C VAL A 274 -8.62 -30.58 0.24
N GLU A 275 -8.89 -31.84 0.55
CA GLU A 275 -10.00 -32.25 1.40
C GLU A 275 -9.54 -32.25 2.86
N ASN A 276 -10.12 -31.35 3.66
CA ASN A 276 -9.87 -31.31 5.10
C ASN A 276 -10.95 -32.07 5.87
N LYS A 277 -10.69 -32.34 7.15
CA LYS A 277 -11.54 -33.12 8.05
C LYS A 277 -11.74 -34.60 7.60
N VAL A 278 -10.71 -35.17 7.02
CA VAL A 278 -10.77 -36.58 6.58
C VAL A 278 -10.98 -37.57 7.76
N ASP A 279 -10.62 -37.15 8.95
CA ASP A 279 -10.97 -37.83 10.20
C ASP A 279 -12.48 -38.00 10.42
N ILE A 280 -13.30 -37.16 9.79
CA ILE A 280 -14.76 -37.20 9.83
C ILE A 280 -15.34 -37.73 8.51
N SER A 281 -14.84 -37.22 7.35
CA SER A 281 -15.38 -37.58 6.03
C SER A 281 -14.99 -38.99 5.57
N GLY A 282 -13.85 -39.52 6.05
CA GLY A 282 -13.25 -40.74 5.55
C GLY A 282 -12.57 -40.61 4.18
N GLY A 283 -12.35 -39.38 3.69
CA GLY A 283 -11.66 -39.10 2.43
C GLY A 283 -12.47 -39.44 1.19
N LYS A 284 -13.54 -38.66 0.93
CA LYS A 284 -14.53 -38.95 -0.12
C LYS A 284 -14.15 -38.42 -1.50
N THR A 285 -13.15 -37.57 -1.63
CA THR A 285 -12.76 -36.96 -2.92
C THR A 285 -11.43 -37.52 -3.40
N ASP A 286 -11.06 -37.23 -4.67
CA ASP A 286 -9.74 -37.56 -5.23
C ASP A 286 -8.68 -36.50 -4.90
N PHE A 287 -9.03 -35.46 -4.15
CA PHE A 287 -8.09 -34.41 -3.74
C PHE A 287 -7.12 -34.90 -2.67
N MET A 288 -6.03 -34.15 -2.48
CA MET A 288 -5.10 -34.39 -1.39
C MET A 288 -5.83 -34.35 -0.05
N LYS A 289 -5.61 -35.32 0.80
CA LYS A 289 -6.35 -35.53 2.05
C LYS A 289 -5.56 -34.97 3.22
N ILE A 290 -6.23 -34.14 4.03
CA ILE A 290 -5.64 -33.60 5.25
C ILE A 290 -6.65 -33.62 6.41
N SER A 291 -6.14 -33.62 7.62
CA SER A 291 -6.90 -33.31 8.83
C SER A 291 -6.14 -32.31 9.68
N CYS A 292 -6.69 -31.12 9.84
CA CYS A 292 -6.13 -30.13 10.76
C CYS A 292 -6.28 -30.52 12.24
N SER A 293 -7.16 -31.48 12.58
CA SER A 293 -7.32 -31.95 13.96
C SER A 293 -6.32 -33.01 14.32
N THR A 294 -6.00 -33.95 13.42
CA THR A 294 -5.07 -35.06 13.67
C THR A 294 -3.65 -34.82 13.19
N GLY A 295 -3.46 -33.85 12.27
CA GLY A 295 -2.20 -33.59 11.58
C GLY A 295 -1.96 -34.45 10.35
N GLU A 296 -2.88 -35.35 10.00
CA GLU A 296 -2.80 -36.20 8.81
C GLU A 296 -2.62 -35.40 7.54
N GLY A 297 -1.71 -35.81 6.64
CA GLY A 297 -1.45 -35.20 5.33
C GLY A 297 -0.80 -33.80 5.37
N ILE A 298 -0.59 -33.19 6.53
CA ILE A 298 -0.07 -31.80 6.63
C ILE A 298 1.37 -31.70 6.11
N GLU A 299 2.24 -32.66 6.45
CA GLU A 299 3.64 -32.65 5.99
C GLU A 299 3.75 -32.92 4.46
N GLU A 300 2.82 -33.71 3.92
CA GLU A 300 2.71 -33.90 2.47
C GLU A 300 2.30 -32.64 1.75
N LEU A 301 1.28 -31.92 2.29
CA LEU A 301 0.86 -30.62 1.76
C LEU A 301 1.99 -29.58 1.82
N LYS A 302 2.76 -29.51 2.91
CA LYS A 302 3.94 -28.64 2.99
C LYS A 302 4.95 -28.95 1.90
N ARG A 303 5.26 -30.22 1.66
CA ARG A 303 6.18 -30.63 0.59
C ARG A 303 5.67 -30.24 -0.80
N GLU A 304 4.37 -30.42 -1.06
CA GLU A 304 3.78 -30.04 -2.34
C GLU A 304 3.79 -28.52 -2.55
N ILE A 305 3.50 -27.72 -1.51
CA ILE A 305 3.61 -26.25 -1.56
C ILE A 305 5.05 -25.85 -1.89
N MET A 306 6.03 -26.43 -1.20
CA MET A 306 7.45 -26.13 -1.45
C MET A 306 7.87 -26.48 -2.88
N LYS A 307 7.49 -27.65 -3.38
CA LYS A 307 7.81 -28.10 -4.73
C LYS A 307 7.28 -27.17 -5.82
N ARG A 308 6.16 -26.48 -5.59
CA ARG A 308 5.55 -25.56 -6.58
C ARG A 308 6.10 -24.14 -6.49
N LEU A 309 6.67 -23.74 -5.37
CA LEU A 309 7.13 -22.38 -5.14
C LEU A 309 8.66 -22.20 -5.20
N LEU A 310 9.40 -23.28 -5.02
CA LEU A 310 10.86 -23.28 -4.92
C LEU A 310 11.50 -24.16 -5.98
#